data_7aa7236c9e4b62b6b2419ea7576cbf92
#
_entry.id   7aa7236c9e4b62b6b2419ea7576cbf92
#
_cell.length_a   1.000
_cell.length_b   1.000
_cell.length_c   1.000
_cell.angle_alpha   90.00
_cell.angle_beta   90.00
_cell.angle_gamma   90.00
#
_symmetry.space_group_name_H-M   'P 1'
#
loop_
_entity.id
_entity.type
_entity.pdbx_description
1 polymer ?
#
loop_
_entity_poly.entity_id
_entity_poly.type
_entity_poly.pdbx_seq_one_letter_code
_entity_poly.pdbx_strand_id
1 'polypeptide(L)'
;GTIDQRFEQAPQLDPGDVGAMRADYAGNVTLIDDQIGHILSVIEQRGELDNTVIVLTSDHGEHNGDAGLIYKETFLDGAVRVPLLIRTPDSGLAGSVSNTMVEWFDVGPTLVDLAGGKITHDQDARSLGPVLGDPEQPHREESISEYRQECMMMTPEWKIAINAEQEVYLLFDRSHDPYELENLAGHLEYTDIEKARLHRLQERLKR
;
A
#
# COMPACT_ATOMS: atom_id res chain seq x y z
N GLY A 1 14.43 20.21 11.67
CA GLY A 1 13.60 19.13 11.20
C GLY A 1 14.31 17.82 11.42
N THR A 2 13.73 16.95 12.18
CA THR A 2 14.22 15.59 12.33
C THR A 2 13.86 14.82 11.07
N ILE A 3 14.79 14.77 10.11
CA ILE A 3 14.83 13.65 9.19
C ILE A 3 14.86 12.44 10.09
N ASP A 4 13.95 11.52 9.87
CA ASP A 4 13.82 10.31 10.67
C ASP A 4 15.21 9.68 10.88
N GLN A 5 15.60 9.47 12.13
CA GLN A 5 16.90 8.88 12.48
C GLN A 5 17.17 7.56 11.75
N ARG A 6 16.13 6.88 11.28
CA ARG A 6 16.23 5.68 10.44
C ARG A 6 16.93 5.96 9.11
N PHE A 7 16.71 7.12 8.49
CA PHE A 7 17.43 7.53 7.27
C PHE A 7 18.90 7.88 7.57
N GLU A 8 19.16 8.50 8.73
CA GLU A 8 20.51 8.85 9.14
C GLU A 8 21.34 7.62 9.57
N GLN A 9 20.66 6.59 10.09
CA GLN A 9 21.27 5.32 10.55
C GLN A 9 21.22 4.22 9.47
N ALA A 10 20.65 4.51 8.29
CA ALA A 10 20.61 3.56 7.20
C ALA A 10 22.05 3.09 6.88
N PRO A 11 22.27 1.77 6.74
CA PRO A 11 23.56 1.27 6.33
C PRO A 11 23.95 1.89 4.98
N GLN A 12 25.21 2.32 4.85
CA GLN A 12 25.72 2.72 3.54
C GLN A 12 25.83 1.46 2.69
N LEU A 13 24.84 1.25 1.83
CA LEU A 13 24.79 0.10 0.93
C LEU A 13 25.75 0.33 -0.26
N ASP A 14 26.64 -0.62 -0.50
CA ASP A 14 27.41 -0.62 -1.73
C ASP A 14 26.49 -0.92 -2.94
N PRO A 15 26.65 -0.22 -4.08
CA PRO A 15 25.82 -0.49 -5.28
C PRO A 15 25.88 -1.94 -5.76
N GLY A 16 27.01 -2.63 -5.54
CA GLY A 16 27.15 -4.06 -5.86
C GLY A 16 26.28 -4.93 -4.96
N ASP A 17 26.24 -4.63 -3.66
CA ASP A 17 25.40 -5.33 -2.69
C ASP A 17 23.91 -5.11 -2.98
N VAL A 18 23.50 -3.88 -3.34
CA VAL A 18 22.13 -3.58 -3.77
C VAL A 18 21.76 -4.39 -5.01
N GLY A 19 22.67 -4.49 -5.99
CA GLY A 19 22.45 -5.30 -7.19
C GLY A 19 22.24 -6.78 -6.87
N ALA A 20 23.07 -7.36 -6.00
CA ALA A 20 22.95 -8.75 -5.57
C ALA A 20 21.64 -9.00 -4.80
N MET A 21 21.30 -8.12 -3.86
CA MET A 21 20.10 -8.19 -3.06
C MET A 21 18.83 -8.14 -3.93
N ARG A 22 18.79 -7.25 -4.94
CA ARG A 22 17.67 -7.16 -5.90
C ARG A 22 17.57 -8.40 -6.79
N ALA A 23 18.70 -9.01 -7.16
CA ALA A 23 18.70 -10.27 -7.90
C ALA A 23 18.13 -11.43 -7.08
N ASP A 24 18.52 -11.55 -5.81
CA ASP A 24 17.99 -12.54 -4.88
C ASP A 24 16.48 -12.33 -4.65
N TYR A 25 16.06 -11.09 -4.46
CA TYR A 25 14.64 -10.76 -4.34
C TYR A 25 13.83 -11.15 -5.58
N ALA A 26 14.34 -10.84 -6.78
CA ALA A 26 13.71 -11.25 -8.03
C ALA A 26 13.63 -12.78 -8.18
N GLY A 27 14.66 -13.50 -7.72
CA GLY A 27 14.65 -14.96 -7.64
C GLY A 27 13.54 -15.50 -6.74
N ASN A 28 13.34 -14.89 -5.57
CA ASN A 28 12.24 -15.24 -4.66
C ASN A 28 10.86 -14.95 -5.28
N VAL A 29 10.69 -13.81 -5.97
CA VAL A 29 9.46 -13.49 -6.69
C VAL A 29 9.17 -14.54 -7.76
N THR A 30 10.17 -14.96 -8.53
CA THR A 30 10.03 -16.02 -9.55
C THR A 30 9.61 -17.34 -8.92
N LEU A 31 10.23 -17.73 -7.80
CA LEU A 31 9.85 -18.95 -7.08
C LEU A 31 8.39 -18.91 -6.60
N ILE A 32 7.93 -17.78 -6.07
CA ILE A 32 6.54 -17.58 -5.62
C ILE A 32 5.60 -17.68 -6.82
N ASP A 33 5.92 -17.06 -7.94
CA ASP A 33 5.12 -17.09 -9.17
C ASP A 33 4.95 -18.53 -9.69
N ASP A 34 6.03 -19.32 -9.72
CA ASP A 34 5.98 -20.73 -10.07
C ASP A 34 5.02 -21.53 -9.15
N GLN A 35 5.07 -21.28 -7.84
CA GLN A 35 4.18 -21.96 -6.89
C GLN A 35 2.71 -21.53 -7.06
N ILE A 36 2.45 -20.25 -7.33
CA ILE A 36 1.11 -19.77 -7.67
C ILE A 36 0.61 -20.47 -8.93
N GLY A 37 1.45 -20.58 -9.96
CA GLY A 37 1.14 -21.34 -11.19
C GLY A 37 0.74 -22.78 -10.90
N HIS A 38 1.46 -23.49 -10.03
CA HIS A 38 1.12 -24.84 -9.61
C HIS A 38 -0.24 -24.91 -8.88
N ILE A 39 -0.52 -23.99 -7.97
CA ILE A 39 -1.81 -23.91 -7.27
C ILE A 39 -2.96 -23.71 -8.27
N LEU A 40 -2.81 -22.72 -9.17
CA LEU A 40 -3.83 -22.43 -10.17
C LEU A 40 -4.08 -23.61 -11.11
N SER A 41 -3.03 -24.34 -11.51
CA SER A 41 -3.17 -25.52 -12.36
C SER A 41 -3.97 -26.64 -11.68
N VAL A 42 -3.83 -26.83 -10.38
CA VAL A 42 -4.64 -27.80 -9.63
C VAL A 42 -6.12 -27.39 -9.59
N ILE A 43 -6.41 -26.10 -9.36
CA ILE A 43 -7.78 -25.57 -9.36
C ILE A 43 -8.41 -25.73 -10.76
N GLU A 44 -7.65 -25.46 -11.82
CA GLU A 44 -8.08 -25.62 -13.21
C GLU A 44 -8.38 -27.09 -13.55
N GLN A 45 -7.47 -28.04 -13.19
CA GLN A 45 -7.67 -29.47 -13.39
C GLN A 45 -8.91 -30.03 -12.68
N ARG A 46 -9.32 -29.40 -11.59
CA ARG A 46 -10.56 -29.71 -10.88
C ARG A 46 -11.81 -29.09 -11.53
N GLY A 47 -11.64 -28.26 -12.55
CA GLY A 47 -12.73 -27.53 -13.19
C GLY A 47 -13.35 -26.44 -12.31
N GLU A 48 -12.62 -25.96 -11.30
CA GLU A 48 -13.12 -25.00 -10.32
C GLU A 48 -12.64 -23.57 -10.58
N LEU A 49 -11.73 -23.35 -11.53
CA LEU A 49 -11.10 -22.03 -11.76
C LEU A 49 -12.15 -20.96 -12.07
N ASP A 50 -13.16 -21.26 -12.87
CA ASP A 50 -14.22 -20.30 -13.24
C ASP A 50 -15.19 -19.99 -12.10
N ASN A 51 -15.13 -20.74 -11.00
CA ASN A 51 -15.92 -20.50 -9.79
C ASN A 51 -15.04 -20.12 -8.58
N THR A 52 -13.82 -19.66 -8.83
CA THR A 52 -12.86 -19.33 -7.77
C THR A 52 -12.51 -17.83 -7.80
N VAL A 53 -12.69 -17.17 -6.67
CA VAL A 53 -12.10 -15.83 -6.43
C VAL A 53 -10.63 -16.01 -6.10
N ILE A 54 -9.77 -15.26 -6.77
CA ILE A 54 -8.32 -15.26 -6.52
C ILE A 54 -7.92 -13.85 -6.12
N VAL A 55 -7.23 -13.73 -4.97
CA VAL A 55 -6.63 -12.48 -4.51
C VAL A 55 -5.14 -12.69 -4.34
N LEU A 56 -4.35 -11.87 -5.00
CA LEU A 56 -2.91 -11.77 -4.80
C LEU A 56 -2.59 -10.43 -4.18
N THR A 57 -1.95 -10.44 -3.03
CA THR A 57 -1.50 -9.24 -2.31
C THR A 57 -0.28 -9.59 -1.46
N SER A 58 0.29 -8.59 -0.79
CA SER A 58 1.35 -8.76 0.23
C SER A 58 0.95 -8.01 1.49
N ASP A 59 1.45 -8.42 2.64
CA ASP A 59 1.25 -7.74 3.93
C ASP A 59 1.99 -6.40 3.99
N HIS A 60 3.18 -6.32 3.42
CA HIS A 60 4.02 -5.13 3.28
C HIS A 60 4.97 -5.31 2.09
N GLY A 61 5.64 -4.24 1.72
CA GLY A 61 6.70 -4.24 0.72
C GLY A 61 8.10 -4.43 1.32
N GLU A 62 9.10 -4.10 0.53
CA GLU A 62 10.52 -4.17 0.86
C GLU A 62 11.25 -3.04 0.13
N HIS A 63 12.10 -2.29 0.83
CA HIS A 63 12.85 -1.19 0.22
C HIS A 63 13.91 -1.68 -0.77
N ASN A 64 14.57 -2.78 -0.44
CA ASN A 64 15.52 -3.44 -1.34
C ASN A 64 16.59 -2.48 -1.90
N GLY A 65 17.04 -1.55 -1.07
CA GLY A 65 18.02 -0.51 -1.38
C GLY A 65 17.43 0.82 -1.85
N ASP A 66 16.10 0.95 -2.01
CA ASP A 66 15.46 2.23 -2.33
C ASP A 66 15.62 3.20 -1.16
N ALA A 67 15.88 4.48 -1.46
CA ALA A 67 16.24 5.51 -0.47
C ALA A 67 17.41 5.12 0.46
N GLY A 68 18.27 4.18 0.05
CA GLY A 68 19.36 3.65 0.89
C GLY A 68 18.88 2.72 2.01
N LEU A 69 17.63 2.30 2.00
CA LEU A 69 17.01 1.50 3.05
C LEU A 69 16.88 0.03 2.65
N ILE A 70 16.82 -0.82 3.68
CA ILE A 70 16.43 -2.23 3.59
C ILE A 70 15.28 -2.47 4.55
N TYR A 71 14.54 -3.58 4.34
CA TYR A 71 13.34 -3.93 5.09
C TYR A 71 12.17 -2.96 4.84
N LYS A 72 11.33 -2.68 5.84
CA LYS A 72 9.96 -2.18 5.64
C LYS A 72 9.46 -1.18 6.69
N GLU A 73 10.24 -0.87 7.71
CA GLU A 73 9.79 -0.12 8.89
C GLU A 73 9.64 1.38 8.62
N THR A 74 9.02 1.77 7.50
CA THR A 74 8.75 3.17 7.11
C THR A 74 7.40 3.28 6.44
N PHE A 75 6.96 4.53 6.16
CA PHE A 75 5.75 4.81 5.37
C PHE A 75 6.05 5.19 3.90
N LEU A 76 7.26 4.92 3.42
CA LEU A 76 7.56 5.10 1.99
C LEU A 76 6.84 4.04 1.14
N ASP A 77 6.56 4.37 -0.12
CA ASP A 77 5.84 3.50 -1.05
C ASP A 77 6.47 2.11 -1.19
N GLY A 78 7.80 2.00 -1.10
CA GLY A 78 8.49 0.72 -1.09
C GLY A 78 8.02 -0.24 0.01
N ALA A 79 7.56 0.26 1.15
CA ALA A 79 7.04 -0.53 2.25
C ALA A 79 5.51 -0.64 2.28
N VAL A 80 4.77 0.45 1.93
CA VAL A 80 3.32 0.50 2.15
C VAL A 80 2.47 0.30 0.89
N ARG A 81 3.05 0.47 -0.30
CA ARG A 81 2.34 0.29 -1.56
C ARG A 81 2.53 -1.14 -2.08
N VAL A 82 1.66 -2.03 -1.63
CA VAL A 82 1.68 -3.45 -2.01
C VAL A 82 0.82 -3.73 -3.26
N PRO A 83 1.11 -4.80 -4.02
CA PRO A 83 0.24 -5.22 -5.11
C PRO A 83 -1.11 -5.67 -4.57
N LEU A 84 -2.18 -5.41 -5.33
CA LEU A 84 -3.50 -5.99 -5.10
C LEU A 84 -4.10 -6.36 -6.45
N LEU A 85 -4.20 -7.67 -6.71
CA LEU A 85 -4.85 -8.21 -7.88
C LEU A 85 -6.03 -9.08 -7.42
N ILE A 86 -7.20 -8.85 -8.01
CA ILE A 86 -8.42 -9.60 -7.69
C ILE A 86 -9.00 -10.14 -8.98
N ARG A 87 -9.15 -11.47 -9.05
CA ARG A 87 -9.91 -12.16 -10.09
C ARG A 87 -11.23 -12.64 -9.50
N THR A 88 -12.32 -12.28 -10.12
CA THR A 88 -13.65 -12.80 -9.76
C THR A 88 -14.20 -13.68 -10.89
N PRO A 89 -15.03 -14.67 -10.57
CA PRO A 89 -15.82 -15.38 -11.56
C PRO A 89 -16.63 -14.42 -12.42
N ASP A 90 -16.77 -14.72 -13.71
CA ASP A 90 -17.65 -13.99 -14.66
C ASP A 90 -17.38 -12.47 -14.76
N SER A 91 -16.20 -12.01 -14.42
CA SER A 91 -15.84 -10.61 -14.54
C SER A 91 -15.71 -10.20 -16.02
N GLY A 92 -16.67 -9.44 -16.53
CA GLY A 92 -16.57 -8.77 -17.83
C GLY A 92 -15.49 -7.66 -17.89
N LEU A 93 -14.80 -7.40 -16.76
CA LEU A 93 -13.80 -6.35 -16.57
C LEU A 93 -12.38 -6.90 -16.43
N ALA A 94 -12.13 -8.11 -16.89
CA ALA A 94 -10.80 -8.71 -16.86
C ALA A 94 -9.75 -7.79 -17.52
N GLY A 95 -8.60 -7.60 -16.84
CA GLY A 95 -7.53 -6.70 -17.28
C GLY A 95 -7.76 -5.22 -16.97
N SER A 96 -8.84 -4.87 -16.27
CA SER A 96 -9.06 -3.50 -15.81
C SER A 96 -8.08 -3.12 -14.70
N VAL A 97 -7.77 -1.82 -14.61
CA VAL A 97 -6.96 -1.22 -13.54
C VAL A 97 -7.79 -0.10 -12.91
N SER A 98 -7.85 -0.07 -11.59
CA SER A 98 -8.43 1.04 -10.83
C SER A 98 -7.33 1.85 -10.16
N ASN A 99 -7.47 3.18 -10.18
CA ASN A 99 -6.60 4.12 -9.48
C ASN A 99 -7.21 4.64 -8.16
N THR A 100 -8.33 4.06 -7.74
CA THR A 100 -8.97 4.49 -6.49
C THR A 100 -8.13 4.14 -5.27
N MET A 101 -8.21 4.97 -4.23
CA MET A 101 -7.53 4.69 -2.96
C MET A 101 -8.20 3.51 -2.27
N VAL A 102 -7.40 2.53 -1.88
CA VAL A 102 -7.83 1.32 -1.16
C VAL A 102 -6.88 1.06 0.02
N GLU A 103 -7.34 0.28 0.99
CA GLU A 103 -6.53 -0.16 2.12
C GLU A 103 -6.49 -1.69 2.16
N TRP A 104 -5.38 -2.25 2.62
CA TRP A 104 -5.17 -3.70 2.62
C TRP A 104 -6.29 -4.46 3.34
N PHE A 105 -6.81 -3.93 4.43
CA PHE A 105 -7.88 -4.56 5.20
C PHE A 105 -9.25 -4.56 4.49
N ASP A 106 -9.41 -3.82 3.37
CA ASP A 106 -10.61 -3.88 2.53
C ASP A 106 -10.77 -5.24 1.84
N VAL A 107 -9.71 -6.04 1.76
CA VAL A 107 -9.74 -7.41 1.23
C VAL A 107 -10.67 -8.31 2.05
N GLY A 108 -10.66 -8.19 3.38
CA GLY A 108 -11.48 -9.01 4.27
C GLY A 108 -12.98 -8.92 3.95
N PRO A 109 -13.61 -7.74 4.08
CA PRO A 109 -15.02 -7.58 3.73
C PRO A 109 -15.33 -7.84 2.26
N THR A 110 -14.38 -7.64 1.35
CA THR A 110 -14.54 -7.98 -0.06
C THR A 110 -14.74 -9.48 -0.26
N LEU A 111 -13.93 -10.31 0.39
CA LEU A 111 -14.07 -11.77 0.33
C LEU A 111 -15.39 -12.24 0.93
N VAL A 112 -15.81 -11.64 2.05
CA VAL A 112 -17.12 -11.96 2.66
C VAL A 112 -18.26 -11.61 1.72
N ASP A 113 -18.21 -10.43 1.09
CA ASP A 113 -19.23 -9.96 0.14
C ASP A 113 -19.30 -10.85 -1.11
N LEU A 114 -18.15 -11.17 -1.72
CA LEU A 114 -18.06 -12.08 -2.87
C LEU A 114 -18.55 -13.50 -2.56
N ALA A 115 -18.43 -13.93 -1.31
CA ALA A 115 -18.98 -15.21 -0.85
C ALA A 115 -20.50 -15.14 -0.50
N GLY A 116 -21.16 -14.00 -0.72
CA GLY A 116 -22.58 -13.78 -0.39
C GLY A 116 -22.86 -13.61 1.11
N GLY A 117 -21.81 -13.37 1.92
CA GLY A 117 -21.91 -13.09 3.34
C GLY A 117 -22.24 -11.62 3.62
N LYS A 118 -22.37 -11.29 4.91
CA LYS A 118 -22.57 -9.90 5.39
C LYS A 118 -21.76 -9.66 6.64
N ILE A 119 -21.09 -8.52 6.68
CA ILE A 119 -20.49 -7.98 7.90
C ILE A 119 -21.59 -7.33 8.74
N THR A 120 -21.68 -7.69 10.03
CA THR A 120 -22.76 -7.25 10.93
C THR A 120 -22.29 -6.31 12.04
N HIS A 121 -21.04 -5.92 12.05
CA HIS A 121 -20.45 -4.98 13.01
C HIS A 121 -19.80 -3.79 12.28
N ASP A 122 -19.67 -2.69 12.98
CA ASP A 122 -18.99 -1.50 12.47
C ASP A 122 -17.49 -1.78 12.33
N GLN A 123 -16.92 -1.33 11.23
CA GLN A 123 -15.50 -1.44 10.91
C GLN A 123 -15.09 -0.36 9.90
N ASP A 124 -13.81 0.00 9.88
CA ASP A 124 -13.26 0.95 8.90
C ASP A 124 -13.06 0.32 7.52
N ALA A 125 -12.89 -1.00 7.46
CA ALA A 125 -12.75 -1.76 6.22
C ALA A 125 -14.04 -1.71 5.38
N ARG A 126 -13.90 -1.61 4.05
CA ARG A 126 -15.01 -1.52 3.10
C ARG A 126 -14.82 -2.54 1.98
N SER A 127 -15.92 -3.19 1.56
CA SER A 127 -15.87 -4.08 0.40
C SER A 127 -15.48 -3.31 -0.87
N LEU A 128 -14.58 -3.90 -1.64
CA LEU A 128 -14.19 -3.45 -2.99
C LEU A 128 -15.20 -3.91 -4.06
N GLY A 129 -16.31 -4.54 -3.67
CA GLY A 129 -17.36 -4.98 -4.61
C GLY A 129 -17.79 -3.91 -5.60
N PRO A 130 -18.06 -2.64 -5.19
CA PRO A 130 -18.37 -1.55 -6.11
C PRO A 130 -17.25 -1.26 -7.12
N VAL A 131 -15.98 -1.28 -6.69
CA VAL A 131 -14.81 -1.06 -7.56
C VAL A 131 -14.61 -2.23 -8.53
N LEU A 132 -14.90 -3.45 -8.10
CA LEU A 132 -14.86 -4.64 -8.96
C LEU A 132 -15.97 -4.62 -10.02
N GLY A 133 -17.06 -3.91 -9.80
CA GLY A 133 -18.14 -3.69 -10.77
C GLY A 133 -17.89 -2.50 -11.70
N ASP A 134 -17.15 -1.50 -11.23
CA ASP A 134 -16.77 -0.29 -11.98
C ASP A 134 -15.40 0.23 -11.49
N PRO A 135 -14.32 0.04 -12.24
CA PRO A 135 -12.97 0.46 -11.84
C PRO A 135 -12.81 1.97 -11.56
N GLU A 136 -13.71 2.79 -12.09
CA GLU A 136 -13.72 4.25 -11.86
C GLU A 136 -14.54 4.64 -10.62
N GLN A 137 -15.19 3.68 -9.95
CA GLN A 137 -15.97 3.94 -8.77
C GLN A 137 -15.08 4.45 -7.62
N PRO A 138 -15.35 5.64 -7.06
CA PRO A 138 -14.64 6.12 -5.88
C PRO A 138 -14.84 5.19 -4.68
N HIS A 139 -13.76 4.95 -3.93
CA HIS A 139 -13.81 4.09 -2.74
C HIS A 139 -13.41 4.85 -1.47
N ARG A 140 -12.23 5.45 -1.48
CA ARG A 140 -11.71 6.27 -0.37
C ARG A 140 -11.08 7.56 -0.90
N GLU A 141 -11.16 8.63 -0.11
CA GLU A 141 -10.45 9.89 -0.38
C GLU A 141 -9.00 9.83 0.10
N GLU A 142 -8.76 9.08 1.16
CA GLU A 142 -7.44 8.87 1.76
C GLU A 142 -7.27 7.44 2.27
N SER A 143 -6.05 6.99 2.40
CA SER A 143 -5.66 5.79 3.12
C SER A 143 -4.80 6.12 4.34
N ILE A 144 -4.94 5.30 5.38
CA ILE A 144 -4.23 5.43 6.65
C ILE A 144 -3.35 4.20 6.85
N SER A 145 -2.16 4.40 7.38
CA SER A 145 -1.30 3.32 7.86
C SER A 145 -0.72 3.69 9.20
N GLU A 146 -0.69 2.75 10.11
CA GLU A 146 -0.16 2.93 11.46
C GLU A 146 0.98 1.94 11.70
N TYR A 147 2.04 2.41 12.31
CA TYR A 147 3.15 1.57 12.72
C TYR A 147 3.71 2.06 14.06
N ARG A 148 3.67 1.21 15.09
CA ARG A 148 4.01 1.59 16.48
C ARG A 148 3.11 2.76 16.93
N GLN A 149 3.70 3.92 17.19
CA GLN A 149 3.01 5.15 17.61
C GLN A 149 3.03 6.24 16.51
N GLU A 150 3.35 5.84 15.30
CA GLU A 150 3.40 6.71 14.12
C GLU A 150 2.19 6.45 13.24
N CYS A 151 1.79 7.46 12.51
CA CYS A 151 0.67 7.36 11.59
C CYS A 151 0.95 8.11 10.29
N MET A 152 0.53 7.52 9.19
CA MET A 152 0.60 8.08 7.84
C MET A 152 -0.80 8.22 7.27
N MET A 153 -1.04 9.31 6.57
CA MET A 153 -2.19 9.51 5.68
C MET A 153 -1.70 9.79 4.27
N MET A 154 -2.32 9.13 3.30
CA MET A 154 -2.04 9.31 1.90
C MET A 154 -3.32 9.64 1.14
N THR A 155 -3.25 10.66 0.28
CA THR A 155 -4.22 10.99 -0.76
C THR A 155 -3.59 10.75 -2.14
N PRO A 156 -4.33 10.87 -3.25
CA PRO A 156 -3.71 10.81 -4.58
C PRO A 156 -2.55 11.81 -4.76
N GLU A 157 -2.66 13.00 -4.15
CA GLU A 157 -1.70 14.09 -4.35
C GLU A 157 -0.65 14.20 -3.25
N TRP A 158 -0.97 13.82 -2.01
CA TRP A 158 -0.12 14.09 -0.86
C TRP A 158 0.04 12.86 0.04
N LYS A 159 1.24 12.73 0.60
CA LYS A 159 1.49 11.81 1.73
C LYS A 159 2.06 12.63 2.89
N ILE A 160 1.54 12.39 4.09
CA ILE A 160 2.02 12.97 5.34
C ILE A 160 2.17 11.88 6.40
N ALA A 161 3.22 11.95 7.22
CA ALA A 161 3.35 11.09 8.38
C ALA A 161 3.79 11.88 9.62
N ILE A 162 3.28 11.42 10.76
CA ILE A 162 3.59 11.96 12.09
C ILE A 162 4.25 10.90 12.97
N ASN A 163 5.14 11.36 13.83
CA ASN A 163 5.81 10.54 14.84
C ASN A 163 4.96 10.42 16.13
N ALA A 164 5.50 9.75 17.15
CA ALA A 164 4.86 9.57 18.44
C ALA A 164 4.54 10.89 19.17
N GLU A 165 5.33 11.94 18.93
CA GLU A 165 5.17 13.27 19.47
C GLU A 165 4.16 14.12 18.68
N GLN A 166 3.51 13.53 17.66
CA GLN A 166 2.57 14.19 16.73
C GLN A 166 3.23 15.25 15.84
N GLU A 167 4.53 15.17 15.64
CA GLU A 167 5.30 16.03 14.75
C GLU A 167 5.35 15.44 13.34
N VAL A 168 5.16 16.30 12.33
CA VAL A 168 5.29 15.88 10.93
C VAL A 168 6.76 15.63 10.62
N TYR A 169 7.07 14.41 10.14
CA TYR A 169 8.42 14.06 9.72
C TYR A 169 8.52 13.63 8.26
N LEU A 170 7.38 13.31 7.61
CA LEU A 170 7.30 13.07 6.18
C LEU A 170 6.20 13.92 5.58
N LEU A 171 6.50 14.59 4.47
CA LEU A 171 5.55 15.27 3.60
C LEU A 171 6.03 15.14 2.15
N PHE A 172 5.22 14.53 1.28
CA PHE A 172 5.54 14.36 -0.13
C PHE A 172 4.42 14.87 -1.02
N ASP A 173 4.77 15.64 -2.06
CA ASP A 173 3.90 16.00 -3.18
C ASP A 173 3.96 14.87 -4.22
N ARG A 174 3.04 13.94 -4.16
CA ARG A 174 3.00 12.75 -5.03
C ARG A 174 2.69 13.07 -6.49
N SER A 175 2.14 14.26 -6.76
CA SER A 175 1.85 14.70 -8.12
C SER A 175 3.12 15.10 -8.88
N HIS A 176 4.12 15.61 -8.17
CA HIS A 176 5.39 16.08 -8.74
C HIS A 176 6.56 15.14 -8.40
N ASP A 177 6.47 14.45 -7.26
CA ASP A 177 7.47 13.50 -6.79
C ASP A 177 6.83 12.12 -6.48
N PRO A 178 6.44 11.35 -7.51
CA PRO A 178 5.83 10.03 -7.33
C PRO A 178 6.78 8.97 -6.75
N TYR A 179 8.06 9.26 -6.65
CA TYR A 179 9.10 8.37 -6.11
C TYR A 179 9.57 8.75 -4.71
N GLU A 180 8.97 9.80 -4.11
CA GLU A 180 9.27 10.22 -2.73
C GLU A 180 10.75 10.54 -2.49
N LEU A 181 11.36 11.27 -3.43
CA LEU A 181 12.79 11.60 -3.41
C LEU A 181 13.07 12.85 -2.57
N GLU A 182 12.10 13.74 -2.42
CA GLU A 182 12.24 15.01 -1.72
C GLU A 182 11.23 15.13 -0.58
N ASN A 183 11.71 15.00 0.66
CA ASN A 183 10.86 15.20 1.84
C ASN A 183 10.68 16.68 2.12
N LEU A 184 9.47 17.19 1.99
CA LEU A 184 9.07 18.59 2.14
C LEU A 184 8.72 18.97 3.60
N ALA A 185 8.76 18.04 4.54
CA ALA A 185 8.41 18.28 5.94
C ALA A 185 9.31 19.40 6.55
N GLY A 186 8.68 20.40 7.15
CA GLY A 186 9.37 21.53 7.77
C GLY A 186 9.90 22.60 6.80
N HIS A 187 9.69 22.47 5.49
CA HIS A 187 10.04 23.50 4.52
C HIS A 187 9.05 24.67 4.62
N LEU A 188 9.54 25.88 4.76
CA LEU A 188 8.72 27.08 5.00
C LEU A 188 7.65 27.32 3.93
N GLU A 189 7.96 27.02 2.67
CA GLU A 189 7.04 27.19 1.54
C GLU A 189 5.86 26.20 1.56
N TYR A 190 5.96 25.09 2.28
CA TYR A 190 4.90 24.06 2.41
C TYR A 190 4.16 24.12 3.75
N THR A 191 4.45 25.11 4.61
CA THR A 191 3.89 25.21 5.98
C THR A 191 2.35 25.16 6.00
N ASP A 192 1.67 25.83 5.08
CA ASP A 192 0.20 25.83 5.05
C ASP A 192 -0.38 24.50 4.60
N ILE A 193 0.27 23.84 3.65
CA ILE A 193 -0.10 22.51 3.19
C ILE A 193 0.11 21.49 4.31
N GLU A 194 1.27 21.54 4.96
CA GLU A 194 1.61 20.67 6.09
C GLU A 194 0.56 20.77 7.20
N LYS A 195 0.20 21.99 7.62
CA LYS A 195 -0.84 22.23 8.64
C LYS A 195 -2.21 21.70 8.22
N ALA A 196 -2.60 21.92 6.97
CA ALA A 196 -3.90 21.45 6.47
C ALA A 196 -3.96 19.93 6.45
N ARG A 197 -2.90 19.24 6.01
CA ARG A 197 -2.81 17.77 5.97
C ARG A 197 -2.71 17.17 7.37
N LEU A 198 -1.92 17.78 8.27
CA LEU A 198 -1.85 17.39 9.67
C LEU A 198 -3.22 17.49 10.35
N HIS A 199 -3.93 18.58 10.16
CA HIS A 199 -5.28 18.74 10.70
C HIS A 199 -6.23 17.63 10.23
N ARG A 200 -6.22 17.33 8.92
CA ARG A 200 -7.03 16.25 8.33
C ARG A 200 -6.69 14.88 8.94
N LEU A 201 -5.40 14.56 9.06
CA LEU A 201 -4.94 13.32 9.69
C LEU A 201 -5.44 13.21 11.13
N GLN A 202 -5.27 14.29 11.93
CA GLN A 202 -5.72 14.32 13.33
C GLN A 202 -7.24 14.17 13.47
N GLU A 203 -8.05 14.66 12.52
CA GLU A 203 -9.49 14.44 12.52
C GLU A 203 -9.85 12.98 12.23
N ARG A 204 -9.08 12.32 11.38
CA ARG A 204 -9.27 10.89 11.09
C ARG A 204 -8.95 10.02 12.29
N LEU A 205 -7.92 10.34 13.05
CA LEU A 205 -7.51 9.59 14.24
C LEU A 205 -8.46 9.74 15.44
N LYS A 206 -9.42 10.69 15.41
CA LYS A 206 -10.44 10.86 16.46
C LYS A 206 -11.69 9.99 16.25
N ARG A 207 -11.80 9.34 15.12
CA ARG A 207 -12.96 8.51 14.73
C ARG A 207 -12.73 7.06 15.13
#